data_c4cdfc06f267a1e324c23eab2af436f3
#
_entry.id   c4cdfc06f267a1e324c23eab2af436f3
#
_cell.length_a   1.000
_cell.length_b   1.000
_cell.length_c   1.000
_cell.angle_alpha   90.00
_cell.angle_beta   90.00
_cell.angle_gamma   90.00
#
_symmetry.space_group_name_H-M   'P 1'
#
loop_
_entity.id
_entity.type
_entity.pdbx_description
1 polymer ?
#
loop_
_entity_poly.entity_id
_entity_poly.type
_entity_poly.pdbx_seq_one_letter_code
_entity_poly.pdbx_strand_id
1 'polypeptide(L)'
;MRVLIAEDEVSTAKALKLLLEKEKITVDIVHNGTDAWSYVSMEHYDVVVLDIMMPGLSGLEVLSRIRGNQMHTPVLLLTAKSEVEDRVAGLNAGADDYLPKPFATSELIARVKALARRNDAYADTVMQFGNLTLDGNRYEMYTDEQSVRLNNKEYQLMELFMRHPRFVFSTERLMERIWGFDSDSDIDVVWTHIGFIRKKLKGIDANIEIRTIRGAGYSLEESEC
;
A
#
# COMPACT_ATOMS: atom_id res chain seq x y z
N MET A 1 -0.46 -0.62 -3.44
CA MET A 1 0.37 0.23 -2.57
C MET A 1 -0.51 0.86 -1.51
N ARG A 2 -0.15 0.69 -0.24
CA ARG A 2 -0.86 1.23 0.92
C ARG A 2 0.02 2.19 1.70
N VAL A 3 -0.48 3.38 1.98
CA VAL A 3 0.26 4.47 2.64
C VAL A 3 -0.46 4.88 3.91
N LEU A 4 0.27 5.04 5.01
CA LEU A 4 -0.22 5.72 6.20
C LEU A 4 0.20 7.19 6.14
N ILE A 5 -0.74 8.10 6.41
CA ILE A 5 -0.46 9.51 6.61
C ILE A 5 -0.79 9.86 8.06
N ALA A 6 0.18 10.38 8.78
CA ALA A 6 0.00 10.96 10.10
C ALA A 6 0.20 12.48 10.02
N GLU A 7 -0.87 13.22 10.20
CA GLU A 7 -0.95 14.68 10.07
C GLU A 7 -2.05 15.19 10.99
N ASP A 8 -1.74 16.09 11.90
CA ASP A 8 -2.66 16.60 12.92
C ASP A 8 -3.70 17.56 12.33
N GLU A 9 -3.36 18.27 11.26
CA GLU A 9 -4.32 19.11 10.56
C GLU A 9 -5.25 18.28 9.66
N VAL A 10 -6.50 18.09 10.11
CA VAL A 10 -7.51 17.25 9.42
C VAL A 10 -7.75 17.64 7.97
N SER A 11 -7.73 18.95 7.66
CA SER A 11 -7.91 19.46 6.29
C SER A 11 -6.77 19.03 5.37
N THR A 12 -5.54 19.15 5.86
CA THR A 12 -4.32 18.73 5.16
C THR A 12 -4.28 17.21 4.96
N ALA A 13 -4.54 16.43 6.01
CA ALA A 13 -4.60 14.97 5.93
C ALA A 13 -5.61 14.49 4.88
N LYS A 14 -6.83 15.05 4.87
CA LYS A 14 -7.87 14.72 3.87
C LYS A 14 -7.46 15.12 2.45
N ALA A 15 -6.85 16.29 2.27
CA ALA A 15 -6.37 16.73 0.96
C ALA A 15 -5.29 15.78 0.43
N LEU A 16 -4.32 15.39 1.26
CA LEU A 16 -3.27 14.44 0.90
C LEU A 16 -3.85 13.06 0.55
N LYS A 17 -4.81 12.57 1.35
CA LYS A 17 -5.52 11.32 1.05
C LYS A 17 -6.15 11.35 -0.33
N LEU A 18 -6.98 12.37 -0.62
CA LEU A 18 -7.64 12.51 -1.93
C LEU A 18 -6.66 12.55 -3.11
N LEU A 19 -5.50 13.19 -2.91
CA LEU A 19 -4.48 13.30 -3.95
C LEU A 19 -3.81 11.95 -4.23
N LEU A 20 -3.46 11.21 -3.20
CA LEU A 20 -2.84 9.89 -3.35
C LEU A 20 -3.85 8.84 -3.85
N GLU A 21 -5.12 8.92 -3.45
CA GLU A 21 -6.18 8.04 -3.96
C GLU A 21 -6.45 8.24 -5.46
N LYS A 22 -6.33 9.48 -5.99
CA LYS A 22 -6.35 9.73 -7.45
C LYS A 22 -5.22 9.01 -8.19
N GLU A 23 -4.10 8.81 -7.54
CA GLU A 23 -2.96 8.02 -8.03
C GLU A 23 -3.12 6.51 -7.77
N LYS A 24 -4.32 6.08 -7.38
CA LYS A 24 -4.69 4.68 -7.12
C LYS A 24 -3.94 4.05 -5.93
N ILE A 25 -3.55 4.87 -4.96
CA ILE A 25 -2.90 4.46 -3.70
C ILE A 25 -3.98 4.34 -2.62
N THR A 26 -3.98 3.25 -1.87
CA THR A 26 -4.84 3.12 -0.68
C THR A 26 -4.20 3.90 0.46
N VAL A 27 -5.00 4.75 1.14
CA VAL A 27 -4.48 5.66 2.16
C VAL A 27 -5.29 5.57 3.44
N ASP A 28 -4.60 5.27 4.54
CA ASP A 28 -5.12 5.46 5.89
C ASP A 28 -4.60 6.78 6.44
N ILE A 29 -5.41 7.48 7.24
CA ILE A 29 -5.02 8.73 7.90
C ILE A 29 -5.20 8.64 9.40
N VAL A 30 -4.27 9.21 10.14
CA VAL A 30 -4.33 9.38 11.59
C VAL A 30 -3.90 10.81 11.95
N HIS A 31 -4.32 11.32 13.11
CA HIS A 31 -4.18 12.72 13.46
C HIS A 31 -3.26 12.97 14.66
N ASN A 32 -2.53 11.95 15.08
CA ASN A 32 -1.55 12.05 16.15
C ASN A 32 -0.51 10.93 16.05
N GLY A 33 0.63 11.13 16.72
CA GLY A 33 1.71 10.14 16.65
C GLY A 33 1.47 8.85 17.43
N THR A 34 0.58 8.86 18.43
CA THR A 34 0.24 7.65 19.20
C THR A 34 -0.54 6.68 18.30
N ASP A 35 -1.53 7.18 17.57
CA ASP A 35 -2.28 6.37 16.61
C ASP A 35 -1.39 5.95 15.44
N ALA A 36 -0.51 6.85 14.96
CA ALA A 36 0.46 6.50 13.93
C ALA A 36 1.32 5.29 14.32
N TRP A 37 1.84 5.29 15.54
CA TRP A 37 2.60 4.15 16.05
C TRP A 37 1.74 2.88 16.16
N SER A 38 0.51 3.00 16.66
CA SER A 38 -0.41 1.85 16.77
C SER A 38 -0.69 1.22 15.41
N TYR A 39 -0.99 2.02 14.40
CA TYR A 39 -1.27 1.54 13.04
C TYR A 39 -0.04 0.88 12.41
N VAL A 40 1.13 1.50 12.50
CA VAL A 40 2.37 0.93 11.93
C VAL A 40 2.78 -0.36 12.62
N SER A 41 2.51 -0.50 13.93
CA SER A 41 2.85 -1.71 14.68
C SER A 41 1.92 -2.89 14.40
N MET A 42 0.69 -2.64 13.99
CA MET A 42 -0.33 -3.67 13.73
C MET A 42 -0.40 -4.07 12.26
N GLU A 43 -0.08 -3.13 11.36
CA GLU A 43 -0.31 -3.27 9.93
C GLU A 43 0.94 -3.00 9.10
N HIS A 44 0.96 -3.57 7.90
CA HIS A 44 2.04 -3.33 6.94
C HIS A 44 1.67 -2.20 5.99
N TYR A 45 2.53 -1.19 5.92
CA TYR A 45 2.46 -0.08 4.97
C TYR A 45 3.66 -0.10 4.04
N ASP A 46 3.43 0.25 2.78
CA ASP A 46 4.50 0.38 1.78
C ASP A 46 5.30 1.66 1.99
N VAL A 47 4.65 2.72 2.51
CA VAL A 47 5.26 3.99 2.92
C VAL A 47 4.47 4.58 4.09
N VAL A 48 5.17 5.19 5.02
CA VAL A 48 4.58 5.99 6.10
C VAL A 48 4.99 7.45 5.90
N VAL A 49 4.02 8.35 5.87
CA VAL A 49 4.21 9.81 5.78
C VAL A 49 3.89 10.39 7.16
N LEU A 50 4.87 11.01 7.81
CA LEU A 50 4.73 11.54 9.17
C LEU A 50 4.97 13.05 9.19
N ASP A 51 4.03 13.81 9.69
CA ASP A 51 4.37 15.16 10.15
C ASP A 51 5.25 15.07 11.40
N ILE A 52 6.25 15.92 11.48
CA ILE A 52 7.12 15.99 12.66
C ILE A 52 6.36 16.52 13.87
N MET A 53 5.51 17.52 13.67
CA MET A 53 4.81 18.20 14.75
C MET A 53 3.39 17.65 14.92
N MET A 54 3.25 16.64 15.76
CA MET A 54 1.94 16.04 16.06
C MET A 54 1.71 15.92 17.56
N PRO A 55 0.43 15.92 18.02
CA PRO A 55 0.08 15.61 19.40
C PRO A 55 0.48 14.18 19.80
N GLY A 56 0.75 13.98 21.08
CA GLY A 56 1.18 12.70 21.62
C GLY A 56 2.64 12.42 21.29
N LEU A 57 2.90 11.52 20.36
CA LEU A 57 4.26 11.30 19.85
C LEU A 57 4.52 12.20 18.65
N SER A 58 5.69 12.82 18.62
CA SER A 58 6.19 13.50 17.43
C SER A 58 6.51 12.52 16.31
N GLY A 59 6.53 12.98 15.04
CA GLY A 59 6.92 12.13 13.92
C GLY A 59 8.32 11.52 14.06
N LEU A 60 9.25 12.22 14.70
CA LEU A 60 10.60 11.71 15.00
C LEU A 60 10.58 10.59 16.05
N GLU A 61 9.73 10.70 17.08
CA GLU A 61 9.56 9.64 18.07
C GLU A 61 8.90 8.39 17.47
N VAL A 62 7.92 8.57 16.59
CA VAL A 62 7.31 7.46 15.83
C VAL A 62 8.37 6.78 14.96
N LEU A 63 9.15 7.54 14.21
CA LEU A 63 10.27 7.04 13.41
C LEU A 63 11.28 6.25 14.25
N SER A 64 11.67 6.81 15.40
CA SER A 64 12.60 6.14 16.33
C SER A 64 12.06 4.78 16.80
N ARG A 65 10.75 4.69 17.08
CA ARG A 65 10.11 3.42 17.45
C ARG A 65 10.08 2.43 16.29
N ILE A 66 9.76 2.89 15.06
CA ILE A 66 9.80 2.07 13.86
C ILE A 66 11.18 1.44 13.70
N ARG A 67 12.25 2.23 13.78
CA ARG A 67 13.63 1.74 13.62
C ARG A 67 14.10 0.90 14.83
N GLY A 68 13.73 1.29 16.05
CA GLY A 68 14.03 0.52 17.25
C GLY A 68 13.41 -0.88 17.28
N ASN A 69 12.29 -1.07 16.61
CA ASN A 69 11.65 -2.38 16.39
C ASN A 69 12.10 -3.09 15.11
N GLN A 70 13.21 -2.65 14.50
CA GLN A 70 13.79 -3.24 13.27
C GLN A 70 12.82 -3.27 12.07
N MET A 71 11.85 -2.38 12.06
CA MET A 71 10.92 -2.24 10.93
C MET A 71 11.59 -1.39 9.85
N HIS A 72 11.61 -1.92 8.63
CA HIS A 72 12.23 -1.29 7.45
C HIS A 72 11.24 -0.53 6.58
N THR A 73 10.01 -0.32 7.07
CA THR A 73 9.00 0.47 6.36
C THR A 73 9.56 1.84 6.00
N PRO A 74 9.54 2.25 4.72
CA PRO A 74 10.00 3.57 4.30
C PRO A 74 9.20 4.68 4.95
N VAL A 75 9.91 5.70 5.44
CA VAL A 75 9.32 6.85 6.13
C VAL A 75 9.70 8.14 5.42
N LEU A 76 8.67 8.90 5.02
CA LEU A 76 8.76 10.27 4.55
C LEU A 76 8.36 11.22 5.68
N LEU A 77 9.27 12.08 6.13
CA LEU A 77 8.95 13.12 7.10
C LEU A 77 8.44 14.38 6.39
N LEU A 78 7.32 14.91 6.87
CA LEU A 78 6.86 16.26 6.53
C LEU A 78 7.34 17.23 7.61
N THR A 79 7.90 18.36 7.22
CA THR A 79 8.46 19.31 8.18
C THR A 79 8.14 20.75 7.83
N ALA A 80 7.72 21.54 8.81
CA ALA A 80 7.59 22.99 8.68
C ALA A 80 8.95 23.72 8.75
N LYS A 81 10.03 22.99 9.14
CA LYS A 81 11.34 23.57 9.34
C LYS A 81 12.23 23.35 8.12
N SER A 82 12.70 24.44 7.55
CA SER A 82 13.60 24.47 6.39
C SER A 82 15.08 24.45 6.77
N GLU A 83 15.41 24.46 8.08
CA GLU A 83 16.79 24.53 8.53
C GLU A 83 17.56 23.22 8.27
N VAL A 84 18.79 23.36 7.85
CA VAL A 84 19.66 22.23 7.49
C VAL A 84 19.85 21.28 8.67
N GLU A 85 19.88 21.81 9.90
CA GLU A 85 20.09 21.05 11.13
C GLU A 85 18.95 20.06 11.42
N ASP A 86 17.69 20.48 11.24
CA ASP A 86 16.52 19.62 11.44
C ASP A 86 16.44 18.49 10.37
N ARG A 87 16.92 18.79 9.16
CA ARG A 87 17.00 17.82 8.06
C ARG A 87 18.04 16.74 8.35
N VAL A 88 19.20 17.16 8.85
CA VAL A 88 20.29 16.26 9.25
C VAL A 88 19.85 15.40 10.45
N ALA A 89 19.13 15.97 11.41
CA ALA A 89 18.58 15.22 12.55
C ALA A 89 17.58 14.16 12.12
N GLY A 90 16.67 14.47 11.19
CA GLY A 90 15.69 13.51 10.66
C GLY A 90 16.33 12.36 9.87
N LEU A 91 17.32 12.67 9.03
CA LEU A 91 18.07 11.64 8.28
C LEU A 91 18.92 10.77 9.23
N ASN A 92 19.59 11.37 10.21
CA ASN A 92 20.35 10.63 11.22
C ASN A 92 19.43 9.76 12.11
N ALA A 93 18.16 10.14 12.30
CA ALA A 93 17.15 9.34 12.98
C ALA A 93 16.67 8.15 12.14
N GLY A 94 17.09 8.01 10.87
CA GLY A 94 16.78 6.91 10.00
C GLY A 94 15.54 7.10 9.09
N ALA A 95 15.16 8.35 8.81
CA ALA A 95 14.17 8.65 7.77
C ALA A 95 14.76 8.34 6.38
N ASP A 96 13.91 7.86 5.47
CA ASP A 96 14.32 7.54 4.11
C ASP A 96 14.28 8.76 3.18
N ASP A 97 13.40 9.71 3.48
CA ASP A 97 13.30 11.00 2.80
C ASP A 97 12.58 12.02 3.70
N TYR A 98 12.63 13.30 3.29
CA TYR A 98 11.87 14.35 3.96
C TYR A 98 11.37 15.37 2.95
N LEU A 99 10.28 16.06 3.29
CA LEU A 99 9.63 17.05 2.42
C LEU A 99 9.23 18.28 3.23
N PRO A 100 9.91 19.45 3.00
CA PRO A 100 9.56 20.70 3.68
C PRO A 100 8.19 21.22 3.27
N LYS A 101 7.40 21.70 4.23
CA LYS A 101 6.17 22.47 3.99
C LYS A 101 6.55 23.96 3.76
N PRO A 102 5.92 24.65 2.78
CA PRO A 102 4.95 24.16 1.82
C PRO A 102 5.58 23.40 0.64
N PHE A 103 4.94 22.33 0.19
CA PHE A 103 5.42 21.50 -0.91
C PHE A 103 4.42 21.43 -2.07
N ALA A 104 4.90 21.13 -3.27
CA ALA A 104 4.06 20.84 -4.40
C ALA A 104 3.48 19.41 -4.26
N THR A 105 2.20 19.26 -4.57
CA THR A 105 1.51 17.96 -4.56
C THR A 105 2.21 16.90 -5.41
N SER A 106 2.68 17.30 -6.61
CA SER A 106 3.42 16.41 -7.50
C SER A 106 4.73 15.92 -6.90
N GLU A 107 5.37 16.72 -6.06
CA GLU A 107 6.59 16.33 -5.35
C GLU A 107 6.31 15.27 -4.29
N LEU A 108 5.28 15.45 -3.47
CA LEU A 108 4.85 14.44 -2.50
C LEU A 108 4.58 13.10 -3.19
N ILE A 109 3.76 13.10 -4.25
CA ILE A 109 3.41 11.89 -5.00
C ILE A 109 4.66 11.21 -5.56
N ALA A 110 5.58 11.98 -6.15
CA ALA A 110 6.81 11.46 -6.72
C ALA A 110 7.70 10.80 -5.65
N ARG A 111 7.84 11.42 -4.46
CA ARG A 111 8.62 10.90 -3.34
C ARG A 111 8.01 9.65 -2.74
N VAL A 112 6.69 9.64 -2.50
CA VAL A 112 5.97 8.46 -2.00
C VAL A 112 6.15 7.28 -2.96
N LYS A 113 5.99 7.49 -4.27
CA LYS A 113 6.22 6.44 -5.28
C LYS A 113 7.69 5.99 -5.32
N ALA A 114 8.64 6.89 -5.14
CA ALA A 114 10.07 6.55 -5.13
C ALA A 114 10.45 5.72 -3.90
N LEU A 115 9.89 6.04 -2.73
CA LEU A 115 10.11 5.31 -1.48
C LEU A 115 9.50 3.90 -1.54
N ALA A 116 8.28 3.78 -2.05
CA ALA A 116 7.65 2.48 -2.23
C ALA A 116 8.49 1.55 -3.13
N ARG A 117 9.11 2.08 -4.20
CA ARG A 117 10.01 1.30 -5.06
C ARG A 117 11.30 0.84 -4.38
N ARG A 118 11.82 1.58 -3.38
CA ARG A 118 13.03 1.19 -2.64
C ARG A 118 12.79 0.01 -1.70
N ASN A 119 11.59 -0.14 -1.18
CA ASN A 119 11.22 -1.29 -0.35
C ASN A 119 11.08 -2.57 -1.17
N ASP A 120 10.76 -2.42 -2.45
CA ASP A 120 10.81 -3.45 -3.46
C ASP A 120 12.15 -3.31 -4.23
N ALA A 121 13.24 -3.80 -3.66
CA ALA A 121 14.46 -4.02 -4.45
C ALA A 121 14.06 -4.94 -5.63
N TYR A 122 13.80 -4.35 -6.81
CA TYR A 122 13.26 -5.03 -8.01
C TYR A 122 11.83 -5.56 -7.84
N ALA A 123 10.86 -4.71 -7.50
CA ALA A 123 9.48 -5.04 -7.86
C ALA A 123 9.35 -4.82 -9.36
N ASP A 124 9.54 -5.86 -10.13
CA ASP A 124 9.12 -5.89 -11.51
C ASP A 124 7.66 -5.43 -11.54
N THR A 125 7.39 -4.33 -12.26
CA THR A 125 6.01 -3.89 -12.53
C THR A 125 5.24 -4.96 -13.32
N VAL A 126 5.96 -5.98 -13.76
CA VAL A 126 5.48 -7.16 -14.46
C VAL A 126 5.78 -8.39 -13.59
N MET A 127 4.75 -9.07 -13.13
CA MET A 127 4.85 -10.29 -12.32
C MET A 127 4.31 -11.46 -13.10
N GLN A 128 4.90 -12.65 -12.91
CA GLN A 128 4.47 -13.88 -13.56
C GLN A 128 4.23 -14.99 -12.54
N PHE A 129 3.12 -15.70 -12.68
CA PHE A 129 2.82 -16.92 -11.93
C PHE A 129 1.99 -17.87 -12.83
N GLY A 130 2.44 -19.12 -12.95
CA GLY A 130 1.91 -20.03 -13.97
C GLY A 130 2.10 -19.45 -15.39
N ASN A 131 1.05 -19.49 -16.21
CA ASN A 131 1.03 -18.85 -17.52
C ASN A 131 0.53 -17.40 -17.49
N LEU A 132 0.18 -16.86 -16.31
CA LEU A 132 -0.33 -15.51 -16.16
C LEU A 132 0.80 -14.50 -15.95
N THR A 133 0.72 -13.39 -16.68
CA THR A 133 1.53 -12.18 -16.45
C THR A 133 0.61 -11.04 -16.02
N LEU A 134 0.98 -10.33 -14.96
CA LEU A 134 0.33 -9.11 -14.47
C LEU A 134 1.24 -7.91 -14.74
N ASP A 135 0.76 -6.93 -15.51
CA ASP A 135 1.47 -5.68 -15.83
C ASP A 135 0.88 -4.51 -15.03
N GLY A 136 1.65 -4.02 -14.05
CA GLY A 136 1.25 -2.91 -13.18
C GLY A 136 1.23 -1.55 -13.88
N ASN A 137 1.98 -1.37 -14.99
CA ASN A 137 1.96 -0.12 -15.74
C ASN A 137 0.67 0.01 -16.56
N ARG A 138 0.15 -1.13 -17.04
CA ARG A 138 -1.01 -1.18 -17.93
C ARG A 138 -2.31 -1.50 -17.19
N TYR A 139 -2.23 -1.96 -15.94
CA TYR A 139 -3.37 -2.53 -15.19
C TYR A 139 -4.03 -3.65 -15.98
N GLU A 140 -3.22 -4.56 -16.48
CA GLU A 140 -3.63 -5.63 -17.38
C GLU A 140 -3.04 -6.94 -16.90
N MET A 141 -3.78 -8.01 -17.04
CA MET A 141 -3.27 -9.38 -16.93
C MET A 141 -3.45 -10.10 -18.25
N TYR A 142 -2.49 -10.94 -18.60
CA TYR A 142 -2.49 -11.64 -19.88
C TYR A 142 -1.79 -13.00 -19.81
N THR A 143 -2.17 -13.85 -20.73
CA THR A 143 -1.48 -15.07 -21.11
C THR A 143 -0.87 -14.88 -22.51
N ASP A 144 -0.23 -15.89 -23.06
CA ASP A 144 0.34 -15.79 -24.41
C ASP A 144 -0.70 -15.48 -25.49
N GLU A 145 -1.97 -15.85 -25.26
CA GLU A 145 -3.03 -15.76 -26.26
C GLU A 145 -4.00 -14.61 -26.03
N GLN A 146 -4.25 -14.22 -24.79
CA GLN A 146 -5.33 -13.29 -24.44
C GLN A 146 -4.94 -12.32 -23.33
N SER A 147 -5.56 -11.13 -23.33
CA SER A 147 -5.38 -10.13 -22.28
C SER A 147 -6.71 -9.58 -21.77
N VAL A 148 -6.70 -9.07 -20.54
CA VAL A 148 -7.85 -8.41 -19.93
C VAL A 148 -7.41 -7.30 -18.98
N ARG A 149 -8.08 -6.15 -19.07
CA ARG A 149 -7.84 -5.02 -18.18
C ARG A 149 -8.47 -5.23 -16.80
N LEU A 150 -7.77 -4.72 -15.80
CA LEU A 150 -8.21 -4.72 -14.41
C LEU A 150 -8.58 -3.30 -13.97
N ASN A 151 -9.61 -3.19 -13.12
CA ASN A 151 -9.79 -1.97 -12.35
C ASN A 151 -8.75 -1.90 -11.21
N ASN A 152 -8.68 -0.75 -10.53
CA ASN A 152 -7.67 -0.54 -9.50
C ASN A 152 -7.72 -1.58 -8.36
N LYS A 153 -8.90 -1.93 -7.87
CA LYS A 153 -9.05 -2.89 -6.76
C LYS A 153 -8.75 -4.33 -7.19
N GLU A 154 -9.14 -4.71 -8.40
CA GLU A 154 -8.80 -6.00 -8.99
C GLU A 154 -7.28 -6.14 -9.18
N TYR A 155 -6.62 -5.06 -9.66
CA TYR A 155 -5.17 -5.04 -9.80
C TYR A 155 -4.47 -5.21 -8.43
N GLN A 156 -4.86 -4.43 -7.42
CA GLN A 156 -4.29 -4.51 -6.08
C GLN A 156 -4.46 -5.91 -5.44
N LEU A 157 -5.62 -6.53 -5.64
CA LEU A 157 -5.87 -7.91 -5.19
C LEU A 157 -4.95 -8.90 -5.91
N MET A 158 -4.86 -8.83 -7.24
CA MET A 158 -3.99 -9.72 -8.03
C MET A 158 -2.52 -9.50 -7.70
N GLU A 159 -2.07 -8.24 -7.56
CA GLU A 159 -0.72 -7.91 -7.12
C GLU A 159 -0.40 -8.57 -5.77
N LEU A 160 -1.30 -8.43 -4.79
CA LEU A 160 -1.13 -9.03 -3.48
C LEU A 160 -1.02 -10.56 -3.54
N PHE A 161 -1.90 -11.20 -4.30
CA PHE A 161 -1.88 -12.65 -4.47
C PHE A 161 -0.63 -13.13 -5.22
N MET A 162 -0.22 -12.45 -6.28
CA MET A 162 0.96 -12.83 -7.08
C MET A 162 2.29 -12.58 -6.35
N ARG A 163 2.33 -11.63 -5.42
CA ARG A 163 3.49 -11.45 -4.51
C ARG A 163 3.58 -12.55 -3.45
N HIS A 164 2.47 -13.19 -3.14
CA HIS A 164 2.38 -14.23 -2.11
C HIS A 164 1.59 -15.44 -2.60
N PRO A 165 2.08 -16.16 -3.63
CA PRO A 165 1.39 -17.34 -4.15
C PRO A 165 1.21 -18.40 -3.06
N ARG A 166 0.09 -19.08 -3.06
CA ARG A 166 -0.27 -20.15 -2.11
C ARG A 166 -0.45 -19.68 -0.66
N PHE A 167 -0.31 -18.38 -0.39
CA PHE A 167 -0.61 -17.82 0.93
C PHE A 167 -2.12 -17.59 1.08
N VAL A 168 -2.69 -17.95 2.23
CA VAL A 168 -4.11 -17.76 2.52
C VAL A 168 -4.34 -16.42 3.19
N PHE A 169 -5.08 -15.54 2.54
CA PHE A 169 -5.52 -14.27 3.09
C PHE A 169 -6.96 -14.37 3.58
N SER A 170 -7.23 -13.99 4.84
CA SER A 170 -8.61 -13.89 5.32
C SER A 170 -9.34 -12.75 4.60
N THR A 171 -10.67 -12.81 4.59
CA THR A 171 -11.50 -11.77 3.95
C THR A 171 -11.29 -10.41 4.60
N GLU A 172 -11.19 -10.39 5.94
CA GLU A 172 -10.93 -9.17 6.73
C GLU A 172 -9.58 -8.56 6.35
N ARG A 173 -8.54 -9.39 6.26
CA ARG A 173 -7.19 -8.93 5.87
C ARG A 173 -7.14 -8.39 4.45
N LEU A 174 -7.88 -8.99 3.52
CA LEU A 174 -8.04 -8.46 2.16
C LEU A 174 -8.77 -7.12 2.18
N MET A 175 -9.85 -7.01 2.98
CA MET A 175 -10.62 -5.78 3.14
C MET A 175 -9.74 -4.64 3.65
N GLU A 176 -9.08 -4.84 4.78
CA GLU A 176 -8.20 -3.85 5.39
C GLU A 176 -7.08 -3.41 4.45
N ARG A 177 -6.42 -4.38 3.79
CA ARG A 177 -5.26 -4.09 2.96
C ARG A 177 -5.60 -3.37 1.65
N ILE A 178 -6.76 -3.64 1.07
CA ILE A 178 -7.15 -3.12 -0.25
C ILE A 178 -8.10 -1.92 -0.15
N TRP A 179 -8.97 -1.89 0.86
CA TRP A 179 -9.94 -0.79 1.05
C TRP A 179 -9.58 0.15 2.20
N GLY A 180 -8.73 -0.28 3.15
CA GLY A 180 -8.32 0.49 4.31
C GLY A 180 -9.22 0.25 5.54
N PHE A 181 -8.75 0.68 6.72
CA PHE A 181 -9.48 0.49 7.98
C PHE A 181 -10.78 1.29 8.06
N ASP A 182 -10.77 2.53 7.56
CA ASP A 182 -11.90 3.47 7.62
C ASP A 182 -12.80 3.38 6.38
N SER A 183 -12.82 2.23 5.71
CA SER A 183 -13.66 2.05 4.53
C SER A 183 -15.13 1.88 4.94
N ASP A 184 -16.02 2.74 4.40
CA ASP A 184 -17.48 2.58 4.53
C ASP A 184 -18.01 1.37 3.71
N SER A 185 -17.14 0.64 3.03
CA SER A 185 -17.52 -0.50 2.20
C SER A 185 -17.79 -1.73 3.06
N ASP A 186 -18.85 -2.47 2.73
CA ASP A 186 -19.12 -3.77 3.34
C ASP A 186 -18.09 -4.82 2.91
N ILE A 187 -17.82 -5.80 3.77
CA ILE A 187 -16.89 -6.90 3.51
C ILE A 187 -17.25 -7.71 2.24
N ASP A 188 -18.51 -7.67 1.84
CA ASP A 188 -19.03 -8.32 0.64
C ASP A 188 -18.41 -7.81 -0.67
N VAL A 189 -17.79 -6.62 -0.65
CA VAL A 189 -17.07 -6.10 -1.83
C VAL A 189 -15.87 -6.97 -2.19
N VAL A 190 -15.25 -7.62 -1.20
CA VAL A 190 -14.13 -8.56 -1.43
C VAL A 190 -14.63 -9.73 -2.26
N TRP A 191 -15.74 -10.35 -1.88
CA TRP A 191 -16.33 -11.49 -2.62
C TRP A 191 -16.68 -11.13 -4.06
N THR A 192 -17.26 -9.94 -4.22
CA THR A 192 -17.62 -9.41 -5.54
C THR A 192 -16.40 -9.28 -6.45
N HIS A 193 -15.30 -8.68 -5.95
CA HIS A 193 -14.08 -8.50 -6.74
C HIS A 193 -13.36 -9.82 -7.01
N ILE A 194 -13.33 -10.74 -6.04
CA ILE A 194 -12.82 -12.11 -6.26
C ILE A 194 -13.60 -12.80 -7.36
N GLY A 195 -14.94 -12.66 -7.39
CA GLY A 195 -15.79 -13.19 -8.46
C GLY A 195 -15.46 -12.62 -9.84
N PHE A 196 -15.23 -11.31 -9.93
CA PHE A 196 -14.82 -10.67 -11.18
C PHE A 196 -13.45 -11.12 -11.64
N ILE A 197 -12.48 -11.24 -10.75
CA ILE A 197 -11.13 -11.71 -11.08
C ILE A 197 -11.19 -13.15 -11.57
N ARG A 198 -11.92 -14.05 -10.90
CA ARG A 198 -12.10 -15.44 -11.33
C ARG A 198 -12.67 -15.54 -12.75
N LYS A 199 -13.68 -14.72 -13.05
CA LYS A 199 -14.27 -14.68 -14.39
C LYS A 199 -13.25 -14.21 -15.44
N LYS A 200 -12.42 -13.23 -15.10
CA LYS A 200 -11.37 -12.70 -15.98
C LYS A 200 -10.25 -13.72 -16.19
N LEU A 201 -9.77 -14.39 -15.14
CA LEU A 201 -8.77 -15.47 -15.24
C LEU A 201 -9.24 -16.59 -16.18
N LYS A 202 -10.49 -17.02 -15.99
CA LYS A 202 -11.10 -18.02 -16.88
C LYS A 202 -11.25 -17.53 -18.33
N GLY A 203 -11.54 -16.23 -18.51
CA GLY A 203 -11.73 -15.61 -19.83
C GLY A 203 -10.45 -15.48 -20.66
N ILE A 204 -9.27 -15.61 -20.06
CA ILE A 204 -7.97 -15.58 -20.73
C ILE A 204 -7.21 -16.91 -20.63
N ASP A 205 -7.91 -17.99 -20.29
CA ASP A 205 -7.38 -19.35 -20.14
C ASP A 205 -6.12 -19.43 -19.26
N ALA A 206 -6.15 -18.67 -18.11
CA ALA A 206 -5.11 -18.75 -17.12
C ALA A 206 -5.11 -20.12 -16.42
N ASN A 207 -3.92 -20.72 -16.26
CA ASN A 207 -3.75 -21.99 -15.54
C ASN A 207 -3.62 -21.80 -14.03
N ILE A 208 -4.10 -20.68 -13.52
CA ILE A 208 -4.14 -20.35 -12.11
C ILE A 208 -5.55 -19.95 -11.68
N GLU A 209 -5.86 -20.14 -10.41
CA GLU A 209 -7.15 -19.78 -9.84
C GLU A 209 -7.04 -19.18 -8.45
N ILE A 210 -7.99 -18.33 -8.08
CA ILE A 210 -8.17 -17.92 -6.69
C ILE A 210 -9.04 -18.97 -6.01
N ARG A 211 -8.44 -19.80 -5.15
CA ARG A 211 -9.11 -20.84 -4.40
C ARG A 211 -9.75 -20.31 -3.13
N THR A 212 -10.94 -20.81 -2.78
CA THR A 212 -11.56 -20.53 -1.48
C THR A 212 -11.16 -21.60 -0.49
N ILE A 213 -10.50 -21.22 0.59
CA ILE A 213 -10.18 -22.09 1.73
C ILE A 213 -11.26 -21.87 2.78
N ARG A 214 -12.16 -22.85 2.94
CA ARG A 214 -13.33 -22.74 3.84
C ARG A 214 -12.91 -22.36 5.25
N GLY A 215 -13.51 -21.32 5.80
CA GLY A 215 -13.24 -20.81 7.14
C GLY A 215 -11.90 -20.08 7.31
N ALA A 216 -11.08 -19.93 6.23
CA ALA A 216 -9.78 -19.29 6.31
C ALA A 216 -9.60 -18.11 5.32
N GLY A 217 -10.21 -18.15 4.12
CA GLY A 217 -10.09 -17.06 3.16
C GLY A 217 -9.79 -17.50 1.73
N TYR A 218 -8.84 -16.84 1.08
CA TYR A 218 -8.50 -17.02 -0.34
C TYR A 218 -7.00 -17.18 -0.55
N SER A 219 -6.62 -18.02 -1.50
CA SER A 219 -5.24 -18.15 -1.99
C SER A 219 -5.19 -18.20 -3.51
N LEU A 220 -4.07 -17.81 -4.10
CA LEU A 220 -3.79 -17.99 -5.53
C LEU A 220 -2.98 -19.27 -5.71
N GLU A 221 -3.49 -20.18 -6.52
CA GLU A 221 -2.91 -21.50 -6.75
C GLU A 221 -2.90 -21.83 -8.26
N GLU A 222 -2.06 -22.77 -8.66
CA GLU A 222 -2.14 -23.33 -9.99
C GLU A 222 -3.39 -24.22 -10.08
N SER A 223 -4.13 -24.13 -11.18
CA SER A 223 -5.30 -24.98 -11.42
C SER A 223 -4.83 -26.43 -11.54
N GLU A 224 -5.43 -27.34 -10.79
CA GLU A 224 -5.22 -28.77 -10.99
C GLU A 224 -5.81 -29.15 -12.37
N CYS A 225 -5.00 -29.79 -13.23
CA CYS A 225 -5.46 -30.37 -14.51
C CYS A 225 -6.40 -31.54 -14.28
#